data_74b4e7fe1dafcb53691e9dfa26684409
#
_entry.id   74b4e7fe1dafcb53691e9dfa26684409
#
_cell.length_a   1.000
_cell.length_b   1.000
_cell.length_c   1.000
_cell.angle_alpha   90.00
_cell.angle_beta   90.00
_cell.angle_gamma   90.00
#
_symmetry.space_group_name_H-M   'P 1'
#
loop_
_entity.id
_entity.type
_entity.pdbx_description
1 polymer ?
#
loop_
_entity_poly.entity_id
_entity_poly.type
_entity_poly.pdbx_seq_one_letter_code
_entity_poly.pdbx_strand_id
1 'polypeptide(L)'
;MQDSTSAPEITPELSAAAHKINVNKLEKAPYDHTGKHPGNKSFSYLLRLMINVGKSVIFRNFEADKIPPNNGGRISIATHINGLVDPSLMILTQKKRIISLGRHDLITGPIIGWWSRRNGAQPVLRKAEVEAGVADENFARKINDRSMLTIANCLAGGHGAVIMPEGKSHQDSKLHALRTGAARAALASAAIARKRGEPAPVIQPTGLHWERHYWFRTKSYVEYTDPIEI
;
A
#
# COMPACT_ATOMS: atom_id res chain seq x y z
N MET A 1 -11.68 39.34 -4.31
CA MET A 1 -11.85 39.02 -2.89
C MET A 1 -11.47 37.56 -2.70
N GLN A 2 -10.25 37.37 -2.27
CA GLN A 2 -9.69 36.08 -1.89
C GLN A 2 -10.13 35.76 -0.48
N ASP A 3 -10.62 34.57 -0.24
CA ASP A 3 -10.46 33.95 1.06
C ASP A 3 -10.48 32.42 0.89
N SER A 4 -9.30 31.87 0.56
CA SER A 4 -9.03 30.44 0.66
C SER A 4 -8.32 30.20 1.99
N THR A 5 -9.05 30.22 3.08
CA THR A 5 -8.58 29.65 4.35
C THR A 5 -8.56 28.12 4.20
N SER A 6 -7.50 27.61 3.57
CA SER A 6 -7.16 26.19 3.71
C SER A 6 -6.84 25.96 5.18
N ALA A 7 -7.64 25.13 5.84
CA ALA A 7 -7.35 24.68 7.19
C ALA A 7 -5.89 24.17 7.25
N PRO A 8 -5.12 24.51 8.30
CA PRO A 8 -3.73 24.09 8.41
C PRO A 8 -3.65 22.56 8.29
N GLU A 9 -2.83 22.08 7.37
CA GLU A 9 -2.53 20.66 7.22
C GLU A 9 -1.84 20.20 8.51
N ILE A 10 -2.57 19.50 9.38
CA ILE A 10 -2.01 18.97 10.61
C ILE A 10 -0.97 17.93 10.19
N THR A 11 0.29 18.28 10.31
CA THR A 11 1.40 17.34 10.15
C THR A 11 1.28 16.28 11.26
N PRO A 12 1.12 14.99 10.93
CA PRO A 12 1.00 13.98 11.95
C PRO A 12 2.29 13.92 12.76
N GLU A 13 2.20 13.93 14.09
CA GLU A 13 3.33 13.69 14.96
C GLU A 13 4.04 12.40 14.58
N LEU A 14 5.35 12.48 14.39
CA LEU A 14 6.16 11.32 14.09
C LEU A 14 6.32 10.46 15.35
N SER A 15 6.07 9.18 15.24
CA SER A 15 6.38 8.23 16.31
C SER A 15 7.89 8.20 16.58
N ALA A 16 8.31 7.87 17.80
CA ALA A 16 9.73 7.77 18.18
C ALA A 16 10.53 6.84 17.24
N ALA A 17 9.89 5.82 16.67
CA ALA A 17 10.52 4.92 15.70
C ALA A 17 10.74 5.61 14.34
N ALA A 18 9.86 6.53 13.95
CA ALA A 18 9.97 7.25 12.68
C ALA A 18 11.11 8.27 12.66
N HIS A 19 11.60 8.71 13.82
CA HIS A 19 12.78 9.56 13.93
C HIS A 19 14.11 8.82 13.69
N LYS A 20 14.10 7.48 13.66
CA LYS A 20 15.30 6.66 13.47
C LYS A 20 15.33 6.07 12.07
N ILE A 21 16.18 6.62 11.21
CA ILE A 21 16.34 6.11 9.86
C ILE A 21 17.47 5.07 9.79
N ASN A 22 17.21 3.94 9.15
CA ASN A 22 18.23 2.93 8.88
C ASN A 22 18.58 2.94 7.38
N VAL A 23 19.52 3.82 7.00
CA VAL A 23 19.95 4.03 5.62
C VAL A 23 20.35 2.72 4.95
N ASN A 24 21.19 1.91 5.59
CA ASN A 24 21.67 0.64 5.03
C ASN A 24 20.53 -0.33 4.69
N LYS A 25 19.51 -0.43 5.55
CA LYS A 25 18.37 -1.29 5.28
C LYS A 25 17.45 -0.72 4.21
N LEU A 26 17.31 0.60 4.12
CA LEU A 26 16.54 1.25 3.06
C LEU A 26 17.22 1.10 1.70
N GLU A 27 18.52 1.26 1.61
CA GLU A 27 19.26 1.07 0.36
C GLU A 27 19.25 -0.37 -0.12
N LYS A 28 19.20 -1.34 0.79
CA LYS A 28 19.15 -2.78 0.52
C LYS A 28 17.73 -3.36 0.53
N ALA A 29 16.68 -2.53 0.51
CA ALA A 29 15.31 -3.01 0.41
C ALA A 29 15.11 -3.88 -0.85
N PRO A 30 14.11 -4.76 -0.88
CA PRO A 30 13.94 -5.73 -1.98
C PRO A 30 13.42 -5.04 -3.26
N TYR A 31 14.24 -4.21 -3.87
CA TYR A 31 13.93 -3.56 -5.14
C TYR A 31 14.07 -4.56 -6.30
N ASP A 32 12.95 -4.91 -6.92
CA ASP A 32 12.94 -5.75 -8.12
C ASP A 32 12.37 -4.99 -9.31
N HIS A 33 13.24 -4.62 -10.23
CA HIS A 33 12.87 -3.94 -11.46
C HIS A 33 12.58 -4.90 -12.62
N THR A 34 12.62 -6.21 -12.40
CA THR A 34 12.24 -7.19 -13.43
C THR A 34 10.73 -7.43 -13.49
N GLY A 35 10.03 -7.20 -12.37
CA GLY A 35 8.61 -7.47 -12.22
C GLY A 35 8.26 -8.94 -12.02
N LYS A 36 9.26 -9.82 -11.86
CA LYS A 36 9.06 -11.27 -11.72
C LYS A 36 8.89 -11.73 -10.27
N HIS A 37 9.42 -10.95 -9.32
CA HIS A 37 9.57 -11.37 -7.93
C HIS A 37 8.96 -10.38 -6.92
N PRO A 38 7.63 -10.28 -6.81
CA PRO A 38 6.99 -9.48 -5.76
C PRO A 38 7.11 -10.20 -4.40
N GLY A 39 8.31 -10.24 -3.85
CA GLY A 39 8.62 -10.94 -2.62
C GLY A 39 8.70 -12.47 -2.73
N ASN A 40 8.85 -13.14 -1.62
CA ASN A 40 8.95 -14.60 -1.53
C ASN A 40 7.57 -15.27 -1.50
N LYS A 41 7.36 -16.30 -2.35
CA LYS A 41 6.08 -16.99 -2.51
C LYS A 41 5.60 -17.67 -1.22
N SER A 42 6.50 -18.35 -0.51
CA SER A 42 6.15 -19.06 0.73
C SER A 42 5.77 -18.07 1.85
N PHE A 43 6.47 -16.94 1.95
CA PHE A 43 6.12 -15.89 2.91
C PHE A 43 4.78 -15.23 2.58
N SER A 44 4.47 -15.02 1.31
CA SER A 44 3.16 -14.49 0.90
C SER A 44 2.01 -15.46 1.25
N TYR A 45 2.24 -16.76 1.07
CA TYR A 45 1.27 -17.78 1.49
C TYR A 45 1.06 -17.78 3.01
N LEU A 46 2.16 -17.78 3.78
CA LEU A 46 2.10 -17.76 5.24
C LEU A 46 1.45 -16.46 5.76
N LEU A 47 1.74 -15.32 5.13
CA LEU A 47 1.06 -14.05 5.45
C LEU A 47 -0.45 -14.16 5.27
N ARG A 48 -0.92 -14.72 4.15
CA ARG A 48 -2.35 -14.92 3.91
C ARG A 48 -2.99 -15.84 4.93
N LEU A 49 -2.30 -16.91 5.32
CA LEU A 49 -2.77 -17.82 6.36
C LEU A 49 -2.92 -17.08 7.69
N MET A 50 -1.91 -16.32 8.10
CA MET A 50 -1.94 -15.51 9.32
C MET A 50 -3.07 -14.46 9.30
N ILE A 51 -3.24 -13.77 8.18
CA ILE A 51 -4.34 -12.80 8.00
C ILE A 51 -5.70 -13.52 8.11
N ASN A 52 -5.84 -14.69 7.51
CA ASN A 52 -7.09 -15.44 7.55
C ASN A 52 -7.45 -15.90 8.97
N VAL A 53 -6.47 -16.33 9.75
CA VAL A 53 -6.66 -16.63 11.19
C VAL A 53 -7.00 -15.36 11.96
N GLY A 54 -6.21 -14.28 11.78
CA GLY A 54 -6.44 -12.99 12.43
C GLY A 54 -7.82 -12.41 12.12
N LYS A 55 -8.26 -12.52 10.87
CA LYS A 55 -9.60 -12.13 10.45
C LYS A 55 -10.69 -12.82 11.28
N SER A 56 -10.57 -14.13 11.51
CA SER A 56 -11.55 -14.90 12.28
C SER A 56 -11.58 -14.54 13.76
N VAL A 57 -10.48 -14.01 14.27
CA VAL A 57 -10.38 -13.50 15.65
C VAL A 57 -10.96 -12.07 15.73
N ILE A 58 -10.55 -11.19 14.81
CA ILE A 58 -10.88 -9.76 14.84
C ILE A 58 -12.34 -9.50 14.48
N PHE A 59 -12.89 -10.25 13.50
CA PHE A 59 -14.24 -10.04 13.00
C PHE A 59 -15.21 -11.14 13.44
N ARG A 60 -16.43 -10.75 13.81
CA ARG A 60 -17.55 -11.67 14.03
C ARG A 60 -18.08 -12.21 12.70
N ASN A 61 -18.16 -11.34 11.70
CA ASN A 61 -18.50 -11.67 10.33
C ASN A 61 -17.62 -10.87 9.36
N PHE A 62 -17.13 -11.55 8.33
CA PHE A 62 -16.35 -10.95 7.26
C PHE A 62 -16.89 -11.47 5.92
N GLU A 63 -17.30 -10.55 5.08
CA GLU A 63 -17.76 -10.81 3.73
C GLU A 63 -16.95 -9.97 2.72
N ALA A 64 -16.91 -10.42 1.49
CA ALA A 64 -16.25 -9.70 0.42
C ALA A 64 -16.90 -10.04 -0.92
N ASP A 65 -16.99 -9.07 -1.79
CA ASP A 65 -17.35 -9.29 -3.17
C ASP A 65 -16.34 -10.18 -3.90
N LYS A 66 -16.81 -10.78 -4.97
CA LYS A 66 -15.92 -11.40 -5.93
C LYS A 66 -15.21 -10.31 -6.71
N ILE A 67 -13.88 -10.26 -6.56
CA ILE A 67 -13.07 -9.27 -7.27
C ILE A 67 -13.22 -9.43 -8.80
N PRO A 68 -13.47 -8.36 -9.57
CA PRO A 68 -13.59 -8.42 -11.02
C PRO A 68 -12.35 -9.04 -11.67
N PRO A 69 -12.49 -9.89 -12.68
CA PRO A 69 -11.34 -10.48 -13.38
C PRO A 69 -10.55 -9.42 -14.14
N ASN A 70 -9.23 -9.57 -14.19
CA ASN A 70 -8.37 -8.83 -15.11
C ASN A 70 -7.13 -9.66 -15.45
N ASN A 71 -6.59 -9.49 -16.65
CA ASN A 71 -5.41 -10.23 -17.13
C ASN A 71 -4.09 -9.55 -16.74
N GLY A 72 -4.05 -8.23 -16.66
CA GLY A 72 -2.87 -7.45 -16.27
C GLY A 72 -2.67 -7.34 -14.76
N GLY A 73 -1.76 -6.50 -14.33
CA GLY A 73 -1.58 -6.14 -12.92
C GLY A 73 -2.79 -5.41 -12.34
N ARG A 74 -2.80 -5.23 -11.01
CA ARG A 74 -3.90 -4.56 -10.33
C ARG A 74 -3.40 -3.68 -9.21
N ILE A 75 -3.73 -2.40 -9.24
CA ILE A 75 -3.54 -1.48 -8.12
C ILE A 75 -4.87 -1.36 -7.38
N SER A 76 -4.96 -1.94 -6.20
CA SER A 76 -6.13 -1.75 -5.35
C SER A 76 -5.92 -0.52 -4.47
N ILE A 77 -6.89 0.37 -4.51
CA ILE A 77 -6.90 1.61 -3.73
C ILE A 77 -8.11 1.63 -2.81
N ALA A 78 -7.92 2.08 -1.58
CA ALA A 78 -8.96 2.24 -0.57
C ALA A 78 -8.65 3.42 0.35
N THR A 79 -9.65 3.87 1.09
CA THR A 79 -9.46 4.75 2.26
C THR A 79 -8.70 4.00 3.37
N HIS A 80 -8.05 4.75 4.27
CA HIS A 80 -7.17 4.16 5.28
C HIS A 80 -7.63 4.50 6.71
N ILE A 81 -8.48 3.65 7.27
CA ILE A 81 -9.07 3.85 8.61
C ILE A 81 -8.31 3.05 9.67
N ASN A 82 -7.99 1.79 9.39
CA ASN A 82 -7.42 0.84 10.35
C ASN A 82 -6.02 0.35 9.94
N GLY A 83 -5.01 1.16 10.07
CA GLY A 83 -3.58 0.82 10.00
C GLY A 83 -3.21 -0.45 9.22
N LEU A 84 -2.85 -1.53 9.90
CA LEU A 84 -2.47 -2.80 9.28
C LEU A 84 -3.67 -3.67 8.83
N VAL A 85 -4.87 -3.41 9.34
CA VAL A 85 -6.04 -4.24 9.05
C VAL A 85 -6.54 -4.01 7.63
N ASP A 86 -6.65 -2.76 7.20
CA ASP A 86 -7.15 -2.43 5.86
C ASP A 86 -6.33 -3.09 4.73
N PRO A 87 -5.01 -2.91 4.66
CA PRO A 87 -4.22 -3.58 3.63
C PRO A 87 -4.26 -5.11 3.77
N SER A 88 -4.39 -5.64 4.99
CA SER A 88 -4.49 -7.07 5.22
C SER A 88 -5.77 -7.66 4.60
N LEU A 89 -6.92 -7.01 4.76
CA LEU A 89 -8.17 -7.45 4.14
C LEU A 89 -8.07 -7.40 2.61
N MET A 90 -7.47 -6.37 2.05
CA MET A 90 -7.24 -6.26 0.61
C MET A 90 -6.28 -7.34 0.09
N ILE A 91 -5.27 -7.75 0.87
CA ILE A 91 -4.37 -8.86 0.54
C ILE A 91 -5.11 -10.19 0.56
N LEU A 92 -6.00 -10.39 1.54
CA LEU A 92 -6.73 -11.64 1.73
C LEU A 92 -7.70 -11.92 0.58
N THR A 93 -8.42 -10.90 0.13
CA THR A 93 -9.49 -11.00 -0.86
C THR A 93 -9.01 -11.10 -2.31
N GLN A 94 -7.72 -10.85 -2.57
CA GLN A 94 -7.14 -10.90 -3.90
C GLN A 94 -6.35 -12.19 -4.14
N LYS A 95 -6.45 -12.76 -5.33
CA LYS A 95 -5.68 -13.95 -5.70
C LYS A 95 -4.23 -13.65 -6.09
N LYS A 96 -3.98 -12.48 -6.69
CA LYS A 96 -2.65 -12.07 -7.13
C LYS A 96 -1.70 -11.87 -5.95
N ARG A 97 -0.41 -12.09 -6.17
CA ARG A 97 0.62 -11.71 -5.18
C ARG A 97 0.67 -10.18 -5.13
N ILE A 98 0.76 -9.65 -3.92
CA ILE A 98 0.61 -8.22 -3.67
C ILE A 98 1.89 -7.66 -3.08
N ILE A 99 2.35 -6.57 -3.67
CA ILE A 99 3.37 -5.69 -3.12
C ILE A 99 2.69 -4.50 -2.44
N SER A 100 3.22 -4.04 -1.33
CA SER A 100 2.66 -2.91 -0.58
C SER A 100 3.69 -1.83 -0.34
N LEU A 101 3.23 -0.61 -0.12
CA LEU A 101 4.02 0.47 0.45
C LEU A 101 3.91 0.44 1.97
N GLY A 102 5.03 0.61 2.65
CA GLY A 102 5.05 0.72 4.10
C GLY A 102 5.98 1.85 4.55
N ARG A 103 5.70 2.42 5.72
CA ARG A 103 6.57 3.42 6.34
C ARG A 103 7.98 2.84 6.50
N HIS A 104 8.98 3.68 6.35
CA HIS A 104 10.39 3.28 6.43
C HIS A 104 10.73 2.54 7.74
N ASP A 105 10.19 2.98 8.88
CA ASP A 105 10.42 2.39 10.20
C ASP A 105 9.83 0.98 10.31
N LEU A 106 8.65 0.74 9.74
CA LEU A 106 8.06 -0.59 9.67
C LEU A 106 8.88 -1.54 8.80
N ILE A 107 9.37 -1.07 7.65
CA ILE A 107 10.15 -1.88 6.71
C ILE A 107 11.57 -2.17 7.23
N THR A 108 12.16 -1.27 8.02
CA THR A 108 13.50 -1.45 8.59
C THR A 108 13.51 -2.09 9.97
N GLY A 109 12.35 -2.22 10.63
CA GLY A 109 12.21 -2.83 11.95
C GLY A 109 12.73 -4.26 12.02
N PRO A 110 13.06 -4.76 13.22
CA PRO A 110 13.69 -6.08 13.37
C PRO A 110 12.76 -7.24 13.01
N ILE A 111 11.54 -7.26 13.50
CA ILE A 111 10.58 -8.35 13.30
C ILE A 111 9.65 -8.04 12.12
N ILE A 112 8.85 -6.97 12.23
CA ILE A 112 7.88 -6.60 11.19
C ILE A 112 8.60 -6.28 9.88
N GLY A 113 9.71 -5.55 9.93
CA GLY A 113 10.47 -5.22 8.73
C GLY A 113 11.15 -6.44 8.10
N TRP A 114 11.66 -7.38 8.88
CA TRP A 114 12.20 -8.63 8.36
C TRP A 114 11.14 -9.41 7.58
N TRP A 115 9.93 -9.49 8.12
CA TRP A 115 8.78 -10.15 7.51
C TRP A 115 8.29 -9.39 6.27
N SER A 116 8.11 -8.07 6.40
CA SER A 116 7.61 -7.21 5.32
C SER A 116 8.51 -7.22 4.09
N ARG A 117 9.84 -7.15 4.29
CA ARG A 117 10.79 -7.23 3.18
C ARG A 117 10.71 -8.56 2.43
N ARG A 118 10.47 -9.69 3.12
CA ARG A 118 10.28 -10.99 2.47
C ARG A 118 8.98 -11.08 1.67
N ASN A 119 7.99 -10.31 2.06
CA ASN A 119 6.75 -10.16 1.29
C ASN A 119 6.85 -9.10 0.18
N GLY A 120 8.02 -8.50 -0.02
CA GLY A 120 8.23 -7.52 -1.08
C GLY A 120 7.75 -6.12 -0.76
N ALA A 121 7.36 -5.83 0.49
CA ALA A 121 6.93 -4.50 0.88
C ALA A 121 8.03 -3.46 0.63
N GLN A 122 7.65 -2.32 0.04
CA GLN A 122 8.55 -1.25 -0.36
C GLN A 122 8.51 -0.11 0.65
N PRO A 123 9.67 0.46 1.02
CA PRO A 123 9.72 1.58 1.94
C PRO A 123 9.24 2.88 1.29
N VAL A 124 8.58 3.73 2.08
CA VAL A 124 8.27 5.10 1.71
C VAL A 124 8.69 6.05 2.82
N LEU A 125 9.33 7.15 2.42
CA LEU A 125 9.62 8.30 3.26
C LEU A 125 8.59 9.38 2.92
N ARG A 126 7.81 9.80 3.92
CA ARG A 126 6.72 10.78 3.73
C ARG A 126 7.28 12.20 3.88
N LYS A 127 6.51 13.18 3.41
CA LYS A 127 6.85 14.59 3.56
C LYS A 127 7.12 14.99 5.04
N ALA A 128 6.36 14.43 5.97
CA ALA A 128 6.53 14.66 7.39
C ALA A 128 7.92 14.25 7.93
N GLU A 129 8.51 13.15 7.44
CA GLU A 129 9.86 12.74 7.82
C GLU A 129 10.94 13.71 7.27
N VAL A 130 10.70 14.27 6.08
CA VAL A 130 11.61 15.27 5.48
C VAL A 130 11.50 16.60 6.23
N GLU A 131 10.29 17.07 6.48
CA GLU A 131 10.02 18.31 7.22
C GLU A 131 10.54 18.27 8.67
N ALA A 132 10.50 17.09 9.29
CA ALA A 132 11.08 16.87 10.63
C ALA A 132 12.61 16.68 10.61
N GLY A 133 13.27 16.82 9.46
CA GLY A 133 14.73 16.66 9.33
C GLY A 133 15.24 15.22 9.54
N VAL A 134 14.35 14.24 9.51
CA VAL A 134 14.72 12.82 9.68
C VAL A 134 15.45 12.28 8.43
N ALA A 135 15.08 12.78 7.26
CA ALA A 135 15.69 12.41 5.98
C ALA A 135 15.95 13.65 5.13
N ASP A 136 17.07 13.66 4.43
CA ASP A 136 17.32 14.61 3.35
C ASP A 136 16.34 14.40 2.20
N GLU A 137 15.90 15.47 1.55
CA GLU A 137 14.90 15.43 0.48
C GLU A 137 15.36 14.58 -0.72
N ASN A 138 16.64 14.68 -1.11
CA ASN A 138 17.16 13.93 -2.24
C ASN A 138 17.24 12.44 -1.92
N PHE A 139 17.62 12.09 -0.69
CA PHE A 139 17.61 10.71 -0.22
C PHE A 139 16.17 10.15 -0.19
N ALA A 140 15.21 10.91 0.35
CA ALA A 140 13.81 10.50 0.40
C ALA A 140 13.26 10.29 -1.03
N ARG A 141 13.55 11.20 -1.95
CA ARG A 141 13.16 11.08 -3.37
C ARG A 141 13.77 9.82 -4.00
N LYS A 142 15.08 9.59 -3.83
CA LYS A 142 15.76 8.38 -4.34
C LYS A 142 15.11 7.09 -3.87
N ILE A 143 14.81 6.97 -2.57
CA ILE A 143 14.14 5.78 -2.00
C ILE A 143 12.73 5.63 -2.55
N ASN A 144 11.95 6.70 -2.56
CA ASN A 144 10.58 6.69 -3.04
C ASN A 144 10.49 6.33 -4.53
N ASP A 145 11.35 6.89 -5.38
CA ASP A 145 11.39 6.59 -6.81
C ASP A 145 11.75 5.12 -7.08
N ARG A 146 12.71 4.55 -6.34
CA ARG A 146 13.05 3.12 -6.43
C ARG A 146 11.87 2.24 -6.01
N SER A 147 11.19 2.57 -4.94
CA SER A 147 10.01 1.85 -4.46
C SER A 147 8.87 1.91 -5.49
N MET A 148 8.60 3.08 -6.03
CA MET A 148 7.56 3.27 -7.06
C MET A 148 7.89 2.53 -8.36
N LEU A 149 9.16 2.55 -8.78
CA LEU A 149 9.61 1.79 -9.95
C LEU A 149 9.48 0.28 -9.74
N THR A 150 9.78 -0.23 -8.54
CA THR A 150 9.57 -1.63 -8.18
C THR A 150 8.09 -2.01 -8.28
N ILE A 151 7.19 -1.18 -7.73
CA ILE A 151 5.75 -1.39 -7.83
C ILE A 151 5.29 -1.39 -9.29
N ALA A 152 5.71 -0.40 -10.08
CA ALA A 152 5.33 -0.30 -11.48
C ALA A 152 5.78 -1.52 -12.30
N ASN A 153 6.99 -2.03 -12.07
CA ASN A 153 7.47 -3.25 -12.72
C ASN A 153 6.70 -4.50 -12.29
N CYS A 154 6.39 -4.65 -11.00
CA CYS A 154 5.59 -5.77 -10.51
C CYS A 154 4.16 -5.77 -11.08
N LEU A 155 3.54 -4.60 -11.20
CA LEU A 155 2.24 -4.44 -11.84
C LEU A 155 2.30 -4.79 -13.33
N ALA A 156 3.31 -4.30 -14.06
CA ALA A 156 3.53 -4.67 -15.45
C ALA A 156 3.78 -6.18 -15.62
N GLY A 157 4.32 -6.85 -14.61
CA GLY A 157 4.48 -8.32 -14.56
C GLY A 157 3.23 -9.08 -14.13
N GLY A 158 2.06 -8.44 -14.07
CA GLY A 158 0.77 -9.09 -13.77
C GLY A 158 0.45 -9.25 -12.27
N HIS A 159 1.28 -8.71 -11.36
CA HIS A 159 1.09 -8.79 -9.91
C HIS A 159 0.15 -7.68 -9.39
N GLY A 160 -0.17 -7.75 -8.09
CA GLY A 160 -0.99 -6.76 -7.42
C GLY A 160 -0.18 -5.74 -6.62
N ALA A 161 -0.75 -4.56 -6.40
CA ALA A 161 -0.29 -3.61 -5.40
C ALA A 161 -1.48 -3.10 -4.57
N VAL A 162 -1.21 -2.79 -3.30
CA VAL A 162 -2.15 -2.08 -2.43
C VAL A 162 -1.55 -0.75 -2.07
N ILE A 163 -2.28 0.31 -2.38
CA ILE A 163 -1.88 1.69 -2.10
C ILE A 163 -3.06 2.43 -1.48
N MET A 164 -2.82 3.03 -0.32
CA MET A 164 -3.77 3.93 0.33
C MET A 164 -3.45 5.37 -0.10
N PRO A 165 -4.22 5.96 -1.04
CA PRO A 165 -3.84 7.22 -1.68
C PRO A 165 -3.86 8.43 -0.75
N GLU A 166 -4.51 8.35 0.39
CA GLU A 166 -4.47 9.39 1.42
C GLU A 166 -3.10 9.52 2.11
N GLY A 167 -2.30 8.47 2.07
CA GLY A 167 -0.92 8.46 2.59
C GLY A 167 -0.80 8.46 4.13
N LYS A 168 -1.93 8.44 4.83
CA LYS A 168 -2.02 8.32 6.30
C LYS A 168 -3.29 7.56 6.69
N SER A 169 -3.29 6.89 7.82
CA SER A 169 -4.52 6.38 8.43
C SER A 169 -5.19 7.47 9.26
N HIS A 170 -6.51 7.52 9.24
CA HIS A 170 -7.33 8.46 10.03
C HIS A 170 -8.68 7.83 10.35
N GLN A 171 -9.40 8.42 11.29
CA GLN A 171 -10.74 7.97 11.70
C GLN A 171 -11.83 9.00 11.37
N ASP A 172 -11.52 9.95 10.51
CA ASP A 172 -12.48 10.95 10.05
C ASP A 172 -13.53 10.31 9.13
N SER A 173 -14.74 10.78 9.20
CA SER A 173 -15.84 10.34 8.32
C SER A 173 -15.81 10.94 6.91
N LYS A 174 -14.75 11.64 6.55
CA LYS A 174 -14.57 12.30 5.25
C LYS A 174 -13.31 11.80 4.55
N LEU A 175 -13.35 11.78 3.23
CA LEU A 175 -12.20 11.51 2.39
C LEU A 175 -11.18 12.65 2.49
N HIS A 176 -9.93 12.31 2.72
CA HIS A 176 -8.81 13.27 2.69
C HIS A 176 -8.26 13.45 1.27
N ALA A 177 -7.42 14.48 1.09
CA ALA A 177 -6.79 14.75 -0.20
C ALA A 177 -5.96 13.55 -0.67
N LEU A 178 -6.22 13.11 -1.90
CA LEU A 178 -5.56 11.94 -2.48
C LEU A 178 -4.18 12.33 -3.02
N ARG A 179 -3.19 11.55 -2.70
CA ARG A 179 -1.82 11.65 -3.22
C ARG A 179 -1.73 11.02 -4.61
N THR A 180 -0.94 11.61 -5.49
CA THR A 180 -0.79 11.17 -6.88
C THR A 180 0.02 9.87 -7.04
N GLY A 181 0.55 9.30 -5.96
CA GLY A 181 1.43 8.12 -6.02
C GLY A 181 0.80 6.91 -6.71
N ALA A 182 -0.45 6.59 -6.41
CA ALA A 182 -1.16 5.47 -7.04
C ALA A 182 -1.34 5.70 -8.55
N ALA A 183 -1.76 6.90 -8.96
CA ALA A 183 -1.93 7.25 -10.38
C ALA A 183 -0.59 7.22 -11.14
N ARG A 184 0.48 7.75 -10.54
CA ARG A 184 1.83 7.69 -11.14
C ARG A 184 2.31 6.24 -11.31
N ALA A 185 2.10 5.37 -10.32
CA ALA A 185 2.43 3.96 -10.41
C ALA A 185 1.61 3.26 -11.51
N ALA A 186 0.34 3.58 -11.62
CA ALA A 186 -0.56 3.06 -12.65
C ALA A 186 -0.08 3.41 -14.06
N LEU A 187 0.13 4.70 -14.34
CA LEU A 187 0.60 5.17 -15.66
C LEU A 187 1.98 4.61 -16.00
N ALA A 188 2.92 4.60 -15.05
CA ALA A 188 4.24 4.01 -15.26
C ALA A 188 4.16 2.51 -15.56
N SER A 189 3.31 1.77 -14.84
CA SER A 189 3.14 0.33 -15.05
C SER A 189 2.48 0.03 -16.40
N ALA A 190 1.51 0.83 -16.84
CA ALA A 190 0.89 0.69 -18.18
C ALA A 190 1.91 0.93 -19.30
N ALA A 191 2.75 1.96 -19.17
CA ALA A 191 3.82 2.23 -20.13
C ALA A 191 4.84 1.08 -20.20
N ILE A 192 5.23 0.51 -19.07
CA ILE A 192 6.14 -0.64 -18.98
C ILE A 192 5.48 -1.89 -19.58
N ALA A 193 4.21 -2.19 -19.22
CA ALA A 193 3.47 -3.32 -19.75
C ALA A 193 3.37 -3.26 -21.27
N ARG A 194 2.97 -2.11 -21.83
CA ARG A 194 2.91 -1.89 -23.27
C ARG A 194 4.25 -2.13 -23.96
N LYS A 195 5.36 -1.65 -23.38
CA LYS A 195 6.72 -1.86 -23.93
C LYS A 195 7.12 -3.34 -23.93
N ARG A 196 6.57 -4.13 -22.98
CA ARG A 196 6.86 -5.57 -22.85
C ARG A 196 5.88 -6.46 -23.61
N GLY A 197 4.83 -5.92 -24.21
CA GLY A 197 3.74 -6.69 -24.82
C GLY A 197 2.87 -7.41 -23.78
N GLU A 198 2.85 -6.96 -22.53
CA GLU A 198 2.06 -7.50 -21.44
C GLU A 198 0.70 -6.78 -21.33
N PRO A 199 -0.33 -7.45 -20.78
CA PRO A 199 -1.61 -6.82 -20.55
C PRO A 199 -1.51 -5.59 -19.64
N ALA A 200 -2.25 -4.53 -19.97
CA ALA A 200 -2.29 -3.32 -19.17
C ALA A 200 -2.80 -3.60 -17.75
N PRO A 201 -2.21 -2.98 -16.73
CA PRO A 201 -2.75 -3.03 -15.37
C PRO A 201 -4.02 -2.20 -15.25
N VAL A 202 -4.80 -2.46 -14.18
CA VAL A 202 -6.00 -1.69 -13.86
C VAL A 202 -5.90 -1.08 -12.47
N ILE A 203 -6.61 0.03 -12.25
CA ILE A 203 -6.88 0.56 -10.92
C ILE A 203 -8.18 -0.06 -10.41
N GLN A 204 -8.14 -0.66 -9.23
CA GLN A 204 -9.28 -1.27 -8.58
C GLN A 204 -9.69 -0.45 -7.36
N PRO A 205 -10.73 0.39 -7.48
CA PRO A 205 -11.30 1.01 -6.30
C PRO A 205 -11.92 -0.05 -5.40
N THR A 206 -11.70 0.10 -4.11
CA THR A 206 -12.10 -0.89 -3.09
C THR A 206 -12.73 -0.16 -1.92
N GLY A 207 -13.98 -0.50 -1.61
CA GLY A 207 -14.67 -0.06 -0.42
C GLY A 207 -14.35 -0.97 0.76
N LEU A 208 -13.97 -0.38 1.89
CA LEU A 208 -13.79 -1.09 3.16
C LEU A 208 -14.88 -0.61 4.11
N HIS A 209 -15.81 -1.48 4.42
CA HIS A 209 -16.98 -1.17 5.25
C HIS A 209 -16.88 -1.86 6.60
N TRP A 210 -17.24 -1.14 7.64
CA TRP A 210 -17.20 -1.58 9.02
C TRP A 210 -18.52 -1.22 9.71
N GLU A 211 -19.11 -2.17 10.41
CA GLU A 211 -20.25 -1.83 11.28
C GLU A 211 -19.79 -0.81 12.35
N ARG A 212 -18.61 -1.08 12.96
CA ARG A 212 -17.90 -0.15 13.85
C ARG A 212 -16.41 -0.41 13.76
N HIS A 213 -15.67 0.47 13.14
CA HIS A 213 -14.23 0.26 12.82
C HIS A 213 -13.30 0.16 14.03
N TYR A 214 -13.73 0.62 15.20
CA TYR A 214 -12.97 0.59 16.46
C TYR A 214 -13.38 -0.52 17.42
N TRP A 215 -14.36 -1.38 17.04
CA TRP A 215 -14.81 -2.46 17.89
C TRP A 215 -14.16 -3.80 17.52
N PHE A 216 -13.77 -4.54 18.57
CA PHE A 216 -13.41 -5.94 18.45
C PHE A 216 -14.66 -6.77 18.14
N ARG A 217 -14.53 -7.78 17.29
CA ARG A 217 -15.63 -8.64 16.83
C ARG A 217 -16.74 -7.88 16.08
N THR A 218 -16.37 -6.82 15.38
CA THR A 218 -17.27 -6.10 14.47
C THR A 218 -17.54 -6.90 13.20
N LYS A 219 -18.52 -6.47 12.39
CA LYS A 219 -18.69 -6.97 11.02
C LYS A 219 -17.88 -6.12 10.06
N SER A 220 -17.39 -6.74 9.01
CA SER A 220 -16.65 -6.06 7.94
C SER A 220 -17.02 -6.62 6.58
N TYR A 221 -17.03 -5.75 5.58
CA TYR A 221 -17.32 -6.10 4.19
C TYR A 221 -16.33 -5.40 3.26
N VAL A 222 -15.83 -6.12 2.26
CA VAL A 222 -14.96 -5.57 1.22
C VAL A 222 -15.73 -5.53 -0.09
N GLU A 223 -15.95 -4.32 -0.60
CA GLU A 223 -16.64 -4.04 -1.85
C GLU A 223 -15.64 -3.80 -2.97
N TYR A 224 -15.91 -4.34 -4.15
CA TYR A 224 -15.15 -4.07 -5.37
C TYR A 224 -16.05 -3.45 -6.43
N THR A 225 -15.73 -2.23 -6.82
CA THR A 225 -16.36 -1.59 -8.00
C THR A 225 -15.72 -2.09 -9.30
N ASP A 226 -16.23 -1.65 -10.43
CA ASP A 226 -15.59 -1.93 -11.71
C ASP A 226 -14.17 -1.37 -11.76
N PRO A 227 -13.21 -2.12 -12.32
CA PRO A 227 -11.84 -1.65 -12.46
C PRO A 227 -11.76 -0.51 -13.48
N ILE A 228 -10.90 0.46 -13.20
CA ILE A 228 -10.57 1.56 -14.11
C ILE A 228 -9.41 1.10 -15.00
N GLU A 229 -9.64 1.03 -16.29
CA GLU A 229 -8.60 0.75 -17.28
C GLU A 229 -7.67 1.96 -17.48
N ILE A 230 -6.40 1.70 -17.87
CA ILE A 230 -5.34 2.69 -17.99
C ILE A 230 -4.84 2.74 -19.43
#